data_83d498b56395ee7d6868e2b2258f45c9
#
_entry.id   83d498b56395ee7d6868e2b2258f45c9
#
_cell.length_a   1.000
_cell.length_b   1.000
_cell.length_c   1.000
_cell.angle_alpha   90.00
_cell.angle_beta   90.00
_cell.angle_gamma   90.00
#
_symmetry.space_group_name_H-M   'P 1'
#
loop_
_entity.id
_entity.type
_entity.pdbx_description
1 polymer ?
#
loop_
_entity_poly.entity_id
_entity_poly.type
_entity_poly.pdbx_seq_one_letter_code
_entity_poly.pdbx_strand_id
1 'polypeptide(L)'
;MREIETCFANFYKKDEDVYRNVTVLAKIGGPEVIERLLTMLYEEDLDIQYLAVKTLSQIENNQSALPGLFSAIHDPKLKSRNGSLVQALEGFDVSDHFIDIFKLYIDGGLKAAAMAKLLLDYTEFNISSKILKTAKKHVHDFKNNSPQDESYETKMIEITDIINDLEVLVNGSE
;
A
#
# COMPACT_ATOMS: atom_id res chain seq x y z
N MET A 1 27.89 -2.86 7.70
CA MET A 1 27.69 -4.32 7.86
C MET A 1 27.32 -4.70 9.31
N ARG A 2 28.24 -4.57 10.30
CA ARG A 2 27.97 -5.02 11.69
C ARG A 2 26.76 -4.33 12.37
N GLU A 3 26.52 -3.06 12.08
CA GLU A 3 25.39 -2.28 12.63
C GLU A 3 24.05 -2.75 12.05
N ILE A 4 23.97 -2.97 10.74
CA ILE A 4 22.78 -3.50 10.04
C ILE A 4 22.40 -4.84 10.64
N GLU A 5 23.34 -5.78 10.80
CA GLU A 5 23.10 -7.09 11.39
C GLU A 5 22.55 -7.00 12.82
N THR A 6 23.11 -6.09 13.62
CA THR A 6 22.68 -5.87 15.00
C THR A 6 21.23 -5.34 15.03
N CYS A 7 20.88 -4.37 14.17
CA CYS A 7 19.53 -3.81 14.10
C CYS A 7 18.50 -4.88 13.70
N PHE A 8 18.78 -5.68 12.68
CA PHE A 8 17.87 -6.76 12.28
C PHE A 8 17.74 -7.85 13.37
N ALA A 9 18.83 -8.23 14.04
CA ALA A 9 18.77 -9.17 15.15
C ALA A 9 17.90 -8.67 16.32
N ASN A 10 17.88 -7.36 16.54
CA ASN A 10 17.07 -6.74 17.59
C ASN A 10 15.58 -6.72 17.26
N PHE A 11 15.15 -6.76 15.99
CA PHE A 11 13.74 -6.93 15.62
C PHE A 11 13.14 -8.20 16.23
N TYR A 12 13.93 -9.28 16.29
CA TYR A 12 13.50 -10.56 16.84
C TYR A 12 13.54 -10.60 18.38
N LYS A 13 14.24 -9.68 19.03
CA LYS A 13 14.33 -9.65 20.50
C LYS A 13 13.11 -8.99 21.16
N LYS A 14 12.34 -8.19 20.42
CA LYS A 14 11.13 -7.48 20.87
C LYS A 14 11.38 -6.63 22.15
N ASP A 15 12.55 -6.02 22.24
CA ASP A 15 12.90 -5.14 23.37
C ASP A 15 12.35 -3.71 23.18
N GLU A 16 12.43 -2.91 24.24
CA GLU A 16 11.91 -1.53 24.25
C GLU A 16 12.61 -0.63 23.22
N ASP A 17 13.84 -0.96 22.81
CA ASP A 17 14.65 -0.19 21.86
C ASP A 17 14.40 -0.54 20.38
N VAL A 18 13.43 -1.43 20.08
CA VAL A 18 13.20 -1.91 18.70
C VAL A 18 12.93 -0.76 17.70
N TYR A 19 12.21 0.26 18.11
CA TYR A 19 11.91 1.42 17.26
C TYR A 19 13.13 2.30 16.94
N ARG A 20 14.15 2.28 17.84
CA ARG A 20 15.44 2.89 17.54
C ARG A 20 16.12 2.19 16.37
N ASN A 21 16.03 0.86 16.31
CA ASN A 21 16.59 0.09 15.20
C ASN A 21 15.86 0.37 13.88
N VAL A 22 14.53 0.59 13.89
CA VAL A 22 13.75 1.07 12.73
C VAL A 22 14.36 2.38 12.21
N THR A 23 14.56 3.36 13.08
CA THR A 23 15.12 4.66 12.71
C THR A 23 16.55 4.56 12.16
N VAL A 24 17.38 3.69 12.75
CA VAL A 24 18.76 3.48 12.29
C VAL A 24 18.77 2.84 10.91
N LEU A 25 18.00 1.75 10.70
CA LEU A 25 17.91 1.08 9.40
C LEU A 25 17.33 2.00 8.32
N ALA A 26 16.31 2.81 8.65
CA ALA A 26 15.74 3.77 7.72
C ALA A 26 16.75 4.83 7.26
N LYS A 27 17.61 5.30 8.18
CA LYS A 27 18.70 6.24 7.86
C LYS A 27 19.81 5.60 7.01
N ILE A 28 20.16 4.35 7.29
CA ILE A 28 21.15 3.62 6.49
C ILE A 28 20.60 3.40 5.08
N GLY A 29 19.37 2.90 4.96
CA GLY A 29 18.71 2.65 3.69
C GLY A 29 19.53 1.76 2.75
N GLY A 30 19.30 1.94 1.46
CA GLY A 30 20.07 1.27 0.41
C GLY A 30 19.58 -0.14 0.06
N PRO A 31 20.12 -0.72 -1.03
CA PRO A 31 19.60 -1.98 -1.60
C PRO A 31 19.64 -3.16 -0.63
N GLU A 32 20.71 -3.32 0.15
CA GLU A 32 20.87 -4.43 1.11
C GLU A 32 19.79 -4.39 2.19
N VAL A 33 19.52 -3.20 2.75
CA VAL A 33 18.48 -3.02 3.79
C VAL A 33 17.11 -3.25 3.20
N ILE A 34 16.81 -2.69 2.02
CA ILE A 34 15.52 -2.81 1.33
C ILE A 34 15.23 -4.28 1.02
N GLU A 35 16.16 -5.01 0.41
CA GLU A 35 15.98 -6.42 0.05
C GLU A 35 15.63 -7.27 1.27
N ARG A 36 16.36 -7.06 2.36
CA ARG A 36 16.13 -7.79 3.60
C ARG A 36 14.77 -7.45 4.23
N LEU A 37 14.39 -6.18 4.26
CA LEU A 37 13.08 -5.76 4.74
C LEU A 37 11.94 -6.34 3.89
N LEU A 38 12.08 -6.37 2.57
CA LEU A 38 11.10 -6.99 1.67
C LEU A 38 10.92 -8.49 1.96
N THR A 39 12.01 -9.21 2.28
CA THR A 39 11.92 -10.61 2.70
C THR A 39 11.13 -10.75 4.01
N MET A 40 11.31 -9.83 4.96
CA MET A 40 10.62 -9.84 6.25
C MET A 40 9.12 -9.52 6.16
N LEU A 41 8.61 -9.02 5.04
CA LEU A 41 7.17 -8.85 4.82
C LEU A 41 6.40 -10.19 4.84
N TYR A 42 7.08 -11.28 4.60
CA TYR A 42 6.51 -12.63 4.56
C TYR A 42 6.62 -13.38 5.90
N GLU A 43 7.23 -12.77 6.92
CA GLU A 43 7.29 -13.37 8.26
C GLU A 43 5.90 -13.61 8.84
N GLU A 44 5.72 -14.71 9.56
CA GLU A 44 4.45 -15.02 10.23
C GLU A 44 4.21 -14.11 11.44
N ASP A 45 5.28 -13.63 12.07
CA ASP A 45 5.22 -12.71 13.19
C ASP A 45 4.80 -11.31 12.68
N LEU A 46 3.60 -10.89 13.06
CA LEU A 46 3.02 -9.62 12.64
C LEU A 46 3.79 -8.41 13.17
N ASP A 47 4.47 -8.53 14.30
CA ASP A 47 5.30 -7.43 14.84
C ASP A 47 6.53 -7.24 13.95
N ILE A 48 7.16 -8.33 13.51
CA ILE A 48 8.31 -8.29 12.60
C ILE A 48 7.88 -7.74 11.24
N GLN A 49 6.76 -8.23 10.69
CA GLN A 49 6.20 -7.68 9.46
C GLN A 49 5.93 -6.18 9.58
N TYR A 50 5.34 -5.74 10.69
CA TYR A 50 5.06 -4.32 10.95
C TYR A 50 6.34 -3.48 11.04
N LEU A 51 7.38 -3.96 11.74
CA LEU A 51 8.66 -3.26 11.83
C LEU A 51 9.34 -3.12 10.46
N ALA A 52 9.29 -4.17 9.64
CA ALA A 52 9.82 -4.15 8.28
C ALA A 52 9.10 -3.11 7.41
N VAL A 53 7.78 -3.14 7.41
CA VAL A 53 6.92 -2.19 6.69
C VAL A 53 7.19 -0.75 7.14
N LYS A 54 7.23 -0.53 8.45
CA LYS A 54 7.49 0.79 9.02
C LYS A 54 8.88 1.31 8.66
N THR A 55 9.88 0.44 8.63
CA THR A 55 11.24 0.82 8.21
C THR A 55 11.26 1.21 6.74
N LEU A 56 10.66 0.39 5.85
CA LEU A 56 10.58 0.67 4.42
C LEU A 56 9.93 2.03 4.12
N SER A 57 8.83 2.37 4.82
CA SER A 57 8.13 3.64 4.62
C SER A 57 8.93 4.86 5.08
N GLN A 58 9.97 4.69 5.90
CA GLN A 58 10.80 5.78 6.43
C GLN A 58 12.15 5.96 5.72
N ILE A 59 12.53 5.06 4.82
CA ILE A 59 13.75 5.20 4.02
C ILE A 59 13.56 6.35 3.03
N GLU A 60 14.48 7.33 3.01
CA GLU A 60 14.36 8.54 2.19
C GLU A 60 14.27 8.25 0.68
N ASN A 61 15.03 7.30 0.17
CA ASN A 61 15.02 6.92 -1.25
C ASN A 61 14.50 5.49 -1.42
N ASN A 62 13.27 5.25 -0.99
CA ASN A 62 12.67 3.92 -0.88
C ASN A 62 11.95 3.44 -2.15
N GLN A 63 11.86 4.24 -3.20
CA GLN A 63 11.03 3.95 -4.38
C GLN A 63 11.38 2.62 -5.05
N SER A 64 12.63 2.16 -4.94
CA SER A 64 13.05 0.85 -5.43
C SER A 64 12.40 -0.33 -4.68
N ALA A 65 11.85 -0.11 -3.47
CA ALA A 65 11.13 -1.13 -2.72
C ALA A 65 9.65 -1.27 -3.14
N LEU A 66 9.10 -0.27 -3.82
CA LEU A 66 7.67 -0.21 -4.15
C LEU A 66 7.16 -1.43 -4.95
N PRO A 67 7.86 -1.92 -5.99
CA PRO A 67 7.42 -3.12 -6.70
C PRO A 67 7.35 -4.36 -5.81
N GLY A 68 8.32 -4.54 -4.91
CA GLY A 68 8.34 -5.64 -3.94
C GLY A 68 7.21 -5.51 -2.91
N LEU A 69 6.92 -4.30 -2.45
CA LEU A 69 5.82 -4.02 -1.54
C LEU A 69 4.46 -4.33 -2.21
N PHE A 70 4.23 -3.88 -3.45
CA PHE A 70 3.01 -4.25 -4.19
C PHE A 70 2.90 -5.76 -4.43
N SER A 71 4.01 -6.44 -4.70
CA SER A 71 4.01 -7.90 -4.82
C SER A 71 3.53 -8.57 -3.52
N ALA A 72 3.99 -8.10 -2.37
CA ALA A 72 3.55 -8.60 -1.07
C ALA A 72 2.07 -8.24 -0.77
N ILE A 73 1.63 -7.03 -1.10
CA ILE A 73 0.24 -6.59 -0.93
C ILE A 73 -0.74 -7.50 -1.70
N HIS A 74 -0.36 -7.91 -2.91
CA HIS A 74 -1.20 -8.73 -3.78
C HIS A 74 -0.99 -10.24 -3.60
N ASP A 75 -0.06 -10.67 -2.75
CA ASP A 75 0.15 -12.09 -2.48
C ASP A 75 -1.06 -12.68 -1.74
N PRO A 76 -1.71 -13.73 -2.30
CA PRO A 76 -2.84 -14.38 -1.66
C PRO A 76 -2.56 -14.86 -0.22
N LYS A 77 -1.31 -15.24 0.08
CA LYS A 77 -0.88 -15.68 1.42
C LYS A 77 -0.94 -14.57 2.46
N LEU A 78 -0.80 -13.32 2.02
CA LEU A 78 -0.80 -12.14 2.89
C LEU A 78 -2.15 -11.41 2.90
N LYS A 79 -3.12 -11.81 2.08
CA LYS A 79 -4.39 -11.12 1.89
C LYS A 79 -5.14 -10.79 3.20
N SER A 80 -5.13 -11.70 4.17
CA SER A 80 -5.82 -11.51 5.46
C SER A 80 -5.12 -10.50 6.40
N ARG A 81 -3.86 -10.15 6.13
CA ARG A 81 -3.01 -9.30 6.97
C ARG A 81 -2.29 -8.18 6.21
N ASN A 82 -2.67 -7.92 4.96
CA ASN A 82 -2.01 -6.92 4.12
C ASN A 82 -2.36 -5.46 4.43
N GLY A 83 -3.26 -5.20 5.37
CA GLY A 83 -3.66 -3.83 5.70
C GLY A 83 -2.53 -2.93 6.19
N SER A 84 -1.54 -3.46 6.92
CA SER A 84 -0.33 -2.72 7.31
C SER A 84 0.61 -2.46 6.12
N LEU A 85 0.65 -3.38 5.15
CA LEU A 85 1.41 -3.21 3.92
C LEU A 85 0.82 -2.09 3.07
N VAL A 86 -0.51 -2.03 2.94
CA VAL A 86 -1.21 -0.94 2.24
C VAL A 86 -0.98 0.40 2.94
N GLN A 87 -1.03 0.44 4.27
CA GLN A 87 -0.74 1.64 5.05
C GLN A 87 0.68 2.18 4.78
N ALA A 88 1.66 1.29 4.59
CA ALA A 88 3.04 1.72 4.32
C ALA A 88 3.21 2.50 3.02
N LEU A 89 2.27 2.37 2.07
CA LEU A 89 2.29 3.13 0.82
C LEU A 89 2.23 4.65 1.04
N GLU A 90 1.77 5.13 2.21
CA GLU A 90 1.84 6.55 2.61
C GLU A 90 3.29 7.10 2.61
N GLY A 91 4.28 6.24 2.79
CA GLY A 91 5.71 6.60 2.76
C GLY A 91 6.36 6.53 1.38
N PHE A 92 5.59 6.32 0.31
CA PHE A 92 6.08 6.18 -1.06
C PHE A 92 5.41 7.17 -2.01
N ASP A 93 6.09 7.50 -3.09
CA ASP A 93 5.43 8.15 -4.22
C ASP A 93 4.62 7.09 -4.99
N VAL A 94 3.31 7.19 -4.86
CA VAL A 94 2.35 6.28 -5.52
C VAL A 94 1.50 7.00 -6.58
N SER A 95 1.92 8.18 -7.01
CA SER A 95 1.18 9.02 -7.98
C SER A 95 0.83 8.31 -9.29
N ASP A 96 1.64 7.36 -9.73
CA ASP A 96 1.41 6.54 -10.93
C ASP A 96 0.62 5.24 -10.67
N HIS A 97 0.23 4.98 -9.42
CA HIS A 97 -0.36 3.70 -9.00
C HIS A 97 -1.86 3.77 -8.69
N PHE A 98 -2.58 4.75 -9.27
CA PHE A 98 -4.02 4.92 -9.02
C PHE A 98 -4.82 3.62 -9.14
N ILE A 99 -4.63 2.85 -10.23
CA ILE A 99 -5.41 1.63 -10.49
C ILE A 99 -5.15 0.55 -9.45
N ASP A 100 -3.90 0.38 -9.01
CA ASP A 100 -3.57 -0.62 -7.98
C ASP A 100 -4.25 -0.26 -6.65
N ILE A 101 -4.21 1.01 -6.25
CA ILE A 101 -4.83 1.50 -5.02
C ILE A 101 -6.36 1.46 -5.13
N PHE A 102 -6.92 1.83 -6.28
CA PHE A 102 -8.37 1.77 -6.52
C PHE A 102 -8.90 0.32 -6.44
N LYS A 103 -8.18 -0.65 -6.96
CA LYS A 103 -8.52 -2.07 -6.82
C LYS A 103 -8.46 -2.53 -5.37
N LEU A 104 -7.45 -2.12 -4.60
CA LEU A 104 -7.36 -2.42 -3.18
C LEU A 104 -8.53 -1.85 -2.39
N TYR A 105 -9.03 -0.66 -2.76
CA TYR A 105 -10.24 -0.08 -2.19
C TYR A 105 -11.49 -0.90 -2.55
N ILE A 106 -11.65 -1.31 -3.80
CA ILE A 106 -12.82 -2.05 -4.28
C ILE A 106 -12.86 -3.47 -3.70
N ASP A 107 -11.74 -4.23 -3.82
CA ASP A 107 -11.68 -5.69 -3.62
C ASP A 107 -10.92 -6.09 -2.35
N GLY A 108 -10.32 -5.15 -1.65
CA GLY A 108 -9.50 -5.40 -0.47
C GLY A 108 -10.31 -5.79 0.76
N GLY A 109 -9.66 -6.45 1.73
CA GLY A 109 -10.22 -6.66 3.06
C GLY A 109 -10.41 -5.32 3.79
N LEU A 110 -11.20 -5.33 4.87
CA LEU A 110 -11.66 -4.12 5.58
C LEU A 110 -10.54 -3.10 5.85
N LYS A 111 -9.42 -3.54 6.45
CA LYS A 111 -8.29 -2.64 6.77
C LYS A 111 -7.56 -2.17 5.51
N ALA A 112 -7.35 -3.07 4.54
CA ALA A 112 -6.69 -2.72 3.29
C ALA A 112 -7.51 -1.71 2.48
N ALA A 113 -8.82 -1.91 2.37
CA ALA A 113 -9.74 -1.00 1.70
C ALA A 113 -9.78 0.37 2.39
N ALA A 114 -9.82 0.42 3.73
CA ALA A 114 -9.78 1.68 4.48
C ALA A 114 -8.50 2.47 4.24
N MET A 115 -7.34 1.79 4.25
CA MET A 115 -6.05 2.44 3.97
C MET A 115 -5.94 2.89 2.51
N ALA A 116 -6.43 2.08 1.57
CA ALA A 116 -6.48 2.45 0.16
C ALA A 116 -7.39 3.68 -0.07
N LYS A 117 -8.53 3.77 0.63
CA LYS A 117 -9.40 4.96 0.56
C LYS A 117 -8.69 6.23 1.02
N LEU A 118 -7.94 6.17 2.13
CA LEU A 118 -7.13 7.31 2.58
C LEU A 118 -6.11 7.74 1.51
N LEU A 119 -5.44 6.79 0.86
CA LEU A 119 -4.51 7.11 -0.22
C LEU A 119 -5.23 7.75 -1.41
N LEU A 120 -6.44 7.27 -1.79
CA LEU A 120 -7.23 7.87 -2.86
C LEU A 120 -7.66 9.30 -2.53
N ASP A 121 -7.93 9.62 -1.26
CA ASP A 121 -8.40 10.93 -0.82
C ASP A 121 -7.27 11.98 -0.71
N TYR A 122 -6.04 11.55 -0.43
CA TYR A 122 -4.95 12.47 -0.08
C TYR A 122 -3.75 12.46 -1.04
N THR A 123 -3.73 11.58 -2.04
CA THR A 123 -2.66 11.52 -3.03
C THR A 123 -3.05 12.24 -4.32
N GLU A 124 -2.17 13.10 -4.82
CA GLU A 124 -2.29 13.64 -6.17
C GLU A 124 -1.82 12.60 -7.18
N PHE A 125 -2.75 12.02 -7.92
CA PHE A 125 -2.45 10.99 -8.92
C PHE A 125 -2.29 11.56 -10.32
N ASN A 126 -1.39 10.97 -11.10
CA ASN A 126 -1.22 11.22 -12.52
C ASN A 126 -2.35 10.53 -13.31
N ILE A 127 -3.45 11.26 -13.53
CA ILE A 127 -4.64 10.70 -14.19
C ILE A 127 -4.61 10.95 -15.68
N SER A 128 -4.98 9.92 -16.46
CA SER A 128 -5.12 9.98 -17.91
C SER A 128 -6.44 9.33 -18.34
N SER A 129 -6.87 9.61 -19.59
CA SER A 129 -8.06 8.98 -20.19
C SER A 129 -7.97 7.44 -20.17
N LYS A 130 -6.76 6.88 -20.26
CA LYS A 130 -6.53 5.43 -20.15
C LYS A 130 -6.81 4.92 -18.74
N ILE A 131 -6.35 5.65 -17.71
CA ILE A 131 -6.59 5.31 -16.30
C ILE A 131 -8.09 5.37 -16.00
N LEU A 132 -8.78 6.44 -16.41
CA LEU A 132 -10.23 6.58 -16.27
C LEU A 132 -10.98 5.40 -16.91
N LYS A 133 -10.62 5.03 -18.15
CA LYS A 133 -11.23 3.88 -18.84
C LYS A 133 -11.02 2.57 -18.07
N THR A 134 -9.83 2.37 -17.51
CA THR A 134 -9.50 1.17 -16.71
C THR A 134 -10.28 1.15 -15.41
N ALA A 135 -10.36 2.29 -14.71
CA ALA A 135 -11.15 2.42 -13.48
C ALA A 135 -12.63 2.09 -13.72
N LYS A 136 -13.25 2.64 -14.78
CA LYS A 136 -14.64 2.33 -15.17
C LYS A 136 -14.85 0.84 -15.42
N LYS A 137 -13.88 0.15 -16.00
CA LYS A 137 -13.96 -1.31 -16.19
C LYS A 137 -14.01 -2.03 -14.83
N HIS A 138 -13.14 -1.67 -13.89
CA HIS A 138 -13.16 -2.26 -12.55
C HIS A 138 -14.48 -1.99 -11.81
N VAL A 139 -15.08 -0.80 -11.97
CA VAL A 139 -16.41 -0.51 -11.43
C VAL A 139 -17.48 -1.41 -12.04
N HIS A 140 -17.44 -1.62 -13.35
CA HIS A 140 -18.36 -2.53 -14.03
C HIS A 140 -18.23 -3.96 -13.50
N ASP A 141 -16.99 -4.46 -13.35
CA ASP A 141 -16.71 -5.80 -12.82
C ASP A 141 -17.19 -5.92 -11.38
N PHE A 142 -16.98 -4.90 -10.53
CA PHE A 142 -17.48 -4.85 -9.16
C PHE A 142 -19.00 -4.92 -9.10
N LYS A 143 -19.71 -4.14 -9.92
CA LYS A 143 -21.18 -4.15 -9.99
C LYS A 143 -21.77 -5.53 -10.31
N ASN A 144 -21.08 -6.28 -11.17
CA ASN A 144 -21.58 -7.56 -11.65
C ASN A 144 -21.20 -8.75 -10.74
N ASN A 145 -20.14 -8.63 -9.95
CA ASN A 145 -19.56 -9.77 -9.25
C ASN A 145 -19.56 -9.63 -7.71
N SER A 146 -19.87 -8.43 -7.17
CA SER A 146 -19.84 -8.22 -5.73
C SER A 146 -21.16 -8.57 -5.06
N PRO A 147 -21.13 -9.14 -3.84
CA PRO A 147 -22.34 -9.33 -3.03
C PRO A 147 -23.02 -7.98 -2.78
N GLN A 148 -24.33 -7.94 -2.92
CA GLN A 148 -25.15 -6.75 -2.63
C GLN A 148 -25.56 -6.76 -1.14
N ASP A 149 -24.59 -6.62 -0.26
CA ASP A 149 -24.82 -6.48 1.18
C ASP A 149 -25.01 -5.00 1.59
N GLU A 150 -25.24 -4.74 2.89
CA GLU A 150 -25.48 -3.38 3.41
C GLU A 150 -24.33 -2.40 3.09
N SER A 151 -23.10 -2.88 2.90
CA SER A 151 -21.94 -2.05 2.57
C SER A 151 -21.86 -1.67 1.10
N TYR A 152 -22.54 -2.43 0.23
CA TYR A 152 -22.47 -2.29 -1.22
C TYR A 152 -22.95 -0.91 -1.69
N GLU A 153 -24.12 -0.45 -1.20
CA GLU A 153 -24.71 0.83 -1.62
C GLU A 153 -23.80 2.01 -1.27
N THR A 154 -23.29 2.04 -0.03
CA THR A 154 -22.35 3.09 0.42
C THR A 154 -21.09 3.10 -0.43
N LYS A 155 -20.53 1.92 -0.65
CA LYS A 155 -19.32 1.78 -1.45
C LYS A 155 -19.53 2.18 -2.91
N MET A 156 -20.71 1.88 -3.47
CA MET A 156 -21.07 2.30 -4.82
C MET A 156 -21.22 3.81 -4.98
N ILE A 157 -21.75 4.51 -3.97
CA ILE A 157 -21.82 5.98 -3.96
C ILE A 157 -20.37 6.54 -4.02
N GLU A 158 -19.51 6.12 -3.10
CA GLU A 158 -18.11 6.59 -3.03
C GLU A 158 -17.33 6.29 -4.31
N ILE A 159 -17.50 5.10 -4.90
CA ILE A 159 -16.88 4.72 -6.18
C ILE A 159 -17.38 5.63 -7.32
N THR A 160 -18.68 5.94 -7.31
CA THR A 160 -19.27 6.82 -8.32
C THR A 160 -18.72 8.24 -8.22
N ASP A 161 -18.56 8.76 -7.01
CA ASP A 161 -17.95 10.07 -6.77
C ASP A 161 -16.50 10.12 -7.24
N ILE A 162 -15.70 9.10 -6.92
CA ILE A 162 -14.31 8.99 -7.42
C ILE A 162 -14.29 9.01 -8.96
N ILE A 163 -15.15 8.27 -9.63
CA ILE A 163 -15.20 8.24 -11.10
C ILE A 163 -15.59 9.62 -11.68
N ASN A 164 -16.56 10.30 -11.06
CA ASN A 164 -16.99 11.64 -11.48
C ASN A 164 -15.83 12.65 -11.35
N ASP A 165 -15.07 12.60 -10.25
CA ASP A 165 -13.90 13.46 -10.05
C ASP A 165 -12.82 13.20 -11.11
N LEU A 166 -12.58 11.93 -11.44
CA LEU A 166 -11.65 11.58 -12.53
C LEU A 166 -12.10 12.07 -13.89
N GLU A 167 -13.42 12.04 -14.17
CA GLU A 167 -13.98 12.59 -15.43
C GLU A 167 -13.75 14.11 -15.53
N VAL A 168 -13.95 14.83 -14.42
CA VAL A 168 -13.69 16.26 -14.37
C VAL A 168 -12.21 16.56 -14.62
N LEU A 169 -11.30 15.81 -13.98
CA LEU A 169 -9.86 15.97 -14.17
C LEU A 169 -9.42 15.73 -15.62
N VAL A 170 -9.92 14.66 -16.25
CA VAL A 170 -9.55 14.29 -17.63
C VAL A 170 -10.11 15.30 -18.63
N ASN A 171 -11.39 15.71 -18.48
CA ASN A 171 -12.05 16.63 -19.42
C ASN A 171 -11.60 18.09 -19.23
N GLY A 172 -11.15 18.48 -18.05
CA GLY A 172 -10.63 19.82 -17.77
C GLY A 172 -9.17 20.03 -18.20
N SER A 173 -8.49 18.94 -18.60
CA SER A 173 -7.09 18.97 -19.09
C SER A 173 -6.99 19.00 -20.63
N GLU A 174 -8.11 18.96 -21.35
CA GLU A 174 -8.23 19.18 -22.81
C GLU A 174 -8.53 20.64 -23.11
#